data_586cfdb8c713de5871f748e75e9294e6
#
_entry.id   586cfdb8c713de5871f748e75e9294e6
#
_cell.length_a   1.000
_cell.length_b   1.000
_cell.length_c   1.000
_cell.angle_alpha   90.00
_cell.angle_beta   90.00
_cell.angle_gamma   90.00
#
_symmetry.space_group_name_H-M   'P 1'
#
loop_
_entity.id
_entity.type
_entity.pdbx_description
1 polymer ?
#
loop_
_entity_poly.entity_id
_entity_poly.type
_entity_poly.pdbx_seq_one_letter_code
_entity_poly.pdbx_strand_id
1 'polypeptide(L)'
;MTTQLMLMREGFAHLAAEPDLSDLRLHCREMLFDYNNLLRPSEKVKKTALIKKILGKTGQTIKVNSPFFCDYGFQIEVGENFFANVGCTMLDTGGIRIGDNVLFGPNVSLYTVDHPLNVSLRNEGWEHGRKIIIGNNVWVGGSVTILAGVTVGDNTVIGAGAVVTKDIPANSLAVGNPCRVLRKITDADRQFYLTTYMKND
;
A
#
# COMPACT_ATOMS: atom_id res chain seq x y z
N MET A 1 15.56 -26.32 -8.87
CA MET A 1 16.25 -25.43 -7.93
C MET A 1 15.25 -24.37 -7.47
N THR A 2 15.21 -24.07 -6.19
CA THR A 2 14.36 -23.00 -5.64
C THR A 2 14.99 -21.65 -5.99
N THR A 3 14.26 -20.77 -6.68
CA THR A 3 14.74 -19.42 -7.03
C THR A 3 14.49 -18.43 -5.89
N GLN A 4 15.21 -17.29 -5.87
CA GLN A 4 14.95 -16.23 -4.88
C GLN A 4 13.51 -15.67 -5.01
N LEU A 5 12.99 -15.61 -6.24
CA LEU A 5 11.59 -15.24 -6.50
C LEU A 5 10.59 -16.20 -5.83
N MET A 6 10.85 -17.51 -5.86
CA MET A 6 9.98 -18.49 -5.17
C MET A 6 10.04 -18.29 -3.66
N LEU A 7 11.24 -18.16 -3.09
CA LEU A 7 11.42 -17.89 -1.65
C LEU A 7 10.68 -16.62 -1.22
N MET A 8 10.85 -15.54 -1.98
CA MET A 8 10.18 -14.26 -1.73
C MET A 8 8.65 -14.41 -1.72
N ARG A 9 8.07 -15.06 -2.75
CA ARG A 9 6.62 -15.26 -2.86
C ARG A 9 6.02 -16.10 -1.74
N GLU A 10 6.80 -17.05 -1.23
CA GLU A 10 6.41 -17.93 -0.12
C GLU A 10 6.65 -17.30 1.25
N GLY A 11 7.24 -16.09 1.29
CA GLY A 11 7.53 -15.35 2.53
C GLY A 11 8.78 -15.82 3.28
N PHE A 12 9.63 -16.62 2.62
CA PHE A 12 10.93 -17.04 3.16
C PHE A 12 11.99 -15.96 2.99
N ALA A 13 13.04 -16.09 3.79
CA ALA A 13 14.24 -15.26 3.64
C ALA A 13 14.88 -15.51 2.26
N HIS A 14 15.28 -14.43 1.61
CA HIS A 14 15.86 -14.45 0.27
C HIS A 14 16.91 -13.33 0.12
N LEU A 15 17.72 -13.44 -0.94
CA LEU A 15 18.74 -12.46 -1.27
C LEU A 15 18.22 -11.52 -2.36
N ALA A 16 17.90 -10.30 -1.98
CA ALA A 16 17.29 -9.32 -2.88
C ALA A 16 18.18 -8.90 -4.06
N ALA A 17 19.50 -9.00 -3.91
CA ALA A 17 20.44 -8.57 -4.94
C ALA A 17 20.62 -9.60 -6.08
N GLU A 18 20.06 -10.80 -5.94
CA GLU A 18 20.18 -11.83 -6.99
C GLU A 18 19.51 -11.40 -8.30
N PRO A 19 20.04 -11.82 -9.45
CA PRO A 19 19.60 -11.36 -10.77
C PRO A 19 18.11 -11.54 -11.04
N ASP A 20 17.50 -12.67 -10.62
CA ASP A 20 16.07 -12.96 -10.82
C ASP A 20 15.15 -11.94 -10.14
N LEU A 21 15.58 -11.29 -9.06
CA LEU A 21 14.84 -10.24 -8.39
C LEU A 21 15.26 -8.85 -8.83
N SER A 22 16.56 -8.61 -9.04
CA SER A 22 17.06 -7.28 -9.44
C SER A 22 16.55 -6.87 -10.83
N ASP A 23 16.46 -7.81 -11.78
CA ASP A 23 15.92 -7.56 -13.11
C ASP A 23 14.42 -7.22 -13.09
N LEU A 24 13.65 -7.90 -12.23
CA LEU A 24 12.23 -7.58 -12.04
C LEU A 24 12.02 -6.18 -11.44
N ARG A 25 12.85 -5.79 -10.45
CA ARG A 25 12.80 -4.43 -9.89
C ARG A 25 13.22 -3.38 -10.92
N LEU A 26 14.25 -3.66 -11.71
CA LEU A 26 14.67 -2.74 -12.77
C LEU A 26 13.54 -2.53 -13.78
N HIS A 27 12.91 -3.62 -14.25
CA HIS A 27 11.76 -3.51 -15.16
C HIS A 27 10.61 -2.68 -14.57
N CYS A 28 10.28 -2.88 -13.30
CA CYS A 28 9.27 -2.08 -12.62
C CYS A 28 9.65 -0.59 -12.56
N ARG A 29 10.90 -0.28 -12.22
CA ARG A 29 11.41 1.10 -12.14
C ARG A 29 11.37 1.82 -13.48
N GLU A 30 11.66 1.15 -14.60
CA GLU A 30 11.52 1.72 -15.93
C GLU A 30 10.07 2.09 -16.22
N MET A 31 9.12 1.19 -15.94
CA MET A 31 7.69 1.50 -16.09
C MET A 31 7.23 2.65 -15.17
N LEU A 32 7.74 2.71 -13.95
CA LEU A 32 7.46 3.79 -13.00
C LEU A 32 8.07 5.12 -13.45
N PHE A 33 9.24 5.09 -14.08
CA PHE A 33 9.83 6.29 -14.68
C PHE A 33 8.91 6.89 -15.76
N ASP A 34 8.40 6.05 -16.65
CA ASP A 34 7.44 6.48 -17.68
C ASP A 34 6.16 7.04 -17.04
N TYR A 35 5.61 6.32 -16.05
CA TYR A 35 4.39 6.71 -15.34
C TYR A 35 4.52 8.06 -14.62
N ASN A 36 5.63 8.26 -13.95
CA ASN A 36 5.85 9.44 -13.10
C ASN A 36 6.34 10.66 -13.87
N ASN A 37 7.14 10.48 -14.94
CA ASN A 37 7.88 11.57 -15.55
C ASN A 37 7.47 11.85 -17.01
N LEU A 38 7.04 10.86 -17.78
CA LEU A 38 6.78 11.03 -19.20
C LEU A 38 5.29 11.27 -19.51
N LEU A 39 4.37 10.66 -18.74
CA LEU A 39 2.94 10.82 -18.95
C LEU A 39 2.40 12.07 -18.26
N ARG A 40 1.79 12.97 -19.03
CA ARG A 40 1.16 14.20 -18.51
C ARG A 40 -0.09 13.87 -17.68
N PRO A 41 -0.45 14.70 -16.68
CA PRO A 41 -1.67 14.49 -15.88
C PRO A 41 -2.96 14.45 -16.71
N SER A 42 -3.00 15.11 -17.88
CA SER A 42 -4.13 15.09 -18.81
C SER A 42 -4.30 13.76 -19.57
N GLU A 43 -3.26 12.93 -19.68
CA GLU A 43 -3.27 11.65 -20.40
C GLU A 43 -3.84 10.53 -19.54
N LYS A 44 -5.03 10.75 -18.96
CA LYS A 44 -5.66 9.87 -17.96
C LYS A 44 -5.76 8.41 -18.40
N VAL A 45 -6.16 8.17 -19.66
CA VAL A 45 -6.32 6.81 -20.20
C VAL A 45 -4.99 6.06 -20.23
N LYS A 46 -3.92 6.71 -20.73
CA LYS A 46 -2.58 6.11 -20.78
C LYS A 46 -2.02 5.85 -19.37
N LYS A 47 -2.21 6.81 -18.46
CA LYS A 47 -1.79 6.64 -17.06
C LYS A 47 -2.51 5.46 -16.39
N THR A 48 -3.84 5.35 -16.57
CA THR A 48 -4.60 4.22 -16.05
C THR A 48 -4.15 2.89 -16.66
N ALA A 49 -3.91 2.83 -17.96
CA ALA A 49 -3.44 1.63 -18.62
C ALA A 49 -2.04 1.21 -18.11
N LEU A 50 -1.12 2.16 -17.94
CA LEU A 50 0.24 1.85 -17.48
C LEU A 50 0.26 1.41 -16.02
N ILE A 51 -0.47 2.09 -15.12
CA ILE A 51 -0.51 1.68 -13.70
C ILE A 51 -1.14 0.30 -13.54
N LYS A 52 -2.18 -0.06 -14.32
CA LYS A 52 -2.75 -1.41 -14.33
C LYS A 52 -1.79 -2.47 -14.85
N LYS A 53 -0.84 -2.10 -15.72
CA LYS A 53 0.21 -3.01 -16.19
C LYS A 53 1.31 -3.21 -15.13
N ILE A 54 1.59 -2.19 -14.31
CA ILE A 54 2.57 -2.26 -13.22
C ILE A 54 2.02 -3.14 -12.09
N LEU A 55 0.75 -2.95 -11.70
CA LEU A 55 0.15 -3.67 -10.58
C LEU A 55 -0.24 -5.10 -10.98
N GLY A 56 -0.14 -6.05 -10.05
CA GLY A 56 -0.43 -7.46 -10.28
C GLY A 56 -1.91 -7.74 -10.54
N LYS A 57 -2.81 -7.07 -9.80
CA LYS A 57 -4.27 -7.18 -10.01
C LYS A 57 -4.94 -5.87 -9.65
N THR A 58 -5.94 -5.48 -10.44
CA THR A 58 -6.71 -4.26 -10.18
C THR A 58 -8.18 -4.46 -10.46
N GLY A 59 -9.02 -3.67 -9.79
CA GLY A 59 -10.41 -3.46 -10.19
C GLY A 59 -10.51 -2.74 -11.54
N GLN A 60 -11.74 -2.60 -12.05
CA GLN A 60 -11.98 -1.86 -13.30
C GLN A 60 -11.73 -0.37 -13.11
N THR A 61 -12.18 0.18 -12.00
CA THR A 61 -12.05 1.60 -11.67
C THR A 61 -10.99 1.81 -10.61
N ILE A 62 -9.85 2.37 -10.99
CA ILE A 62 -8.79 2.77 -10.06
C ILE A 62 -8.24 4.14 -10.44
N LYS A 63 -7.72 4.87 -9.47
CA LYS A 63 -6.99 6.12 -9.68
C LYS A 63 -5.78 6.18 -8.78
N VAL A 64 -4.60 6.24 -9.37
CA VAL A 64 -3.33 6.46 -8.67
C VAL A 64 -2.75 7.78 -9.18
N ASN A 65 -2.42 8.70 -8.30
CA ASN A 65 -1.77 9.96 -8.67
C ASN A 65 -0.25 9.77 -8.66
N SER A 66 0.43 10.34 -9.64
CA SER A 66 1.90 10.39 -9.67
C SER A 66 2.44 11.55 -8.80
N PRO A 67 3.66 11.40 -8.22
CA PRO A 67 4.47 10.20 -8.30
C PRO A 67 3.96 9.06 -7.43
N PHE A 68 4.19 7.82 -7.89
CA PHE A 68 3.90 6.58 -7.19
C PHE A 68 5.13 5.67 -7.26
N PHE A 69 5.42 4.91 -6.20
CA PHE A 69 6.60 4.04 -6.11
C PHE A 69 6.25 2.66 -5.57
N CYS A 70 6.87 1.64 -6.14
CA CYS A 70 6.84 0.28 -5.63
C CYS A 70 8.14 -0.46 -6.04
N ASP A 71 8.39 -1.64 -5.46
CA ASP A 71 9.55 -2.45 -5.81
C ASP A 71 9.32 -3.26 -7.08
N TYR A 72 8.29 -4.08 -7.08
CA TYR A 72 7.99 -5.02 -8.15
C TYR A 72 6.65 -4.71 -8.85
N GLY A 73 5.68 -4.19 -8.12
CA GLY A 73 4.33 -3.89 -8.57
C GLY A 73 3.45 -5.14 -8.73
N PHE A 74 3.97 -6.24 -9.27
CA PHE A 74 3.18 -7.45 -9.54
C PHE A 74 2.67 -8.17 -8.27
N GLN A 75 3.15 -7.82 -7.10
CA GLN A 75 2.66 -8.33 -5.81
C GLN A 75 1.66 -7.39 -5.13
N ILE A 76 1.21 -6.33 -5.82
CA ILE A 76 0.18 -5.41 -5.34
C ILE A 76 -1.15 -5.76 -6.00
N GLU A 77 -2.14 -6.10 -5.19
CA GLU A 77 -3.53 -6.30 -5.62
C GLU A 77 -4.42 -5.21 -5.02
N VAL A 78 -5.21 -4.54 -5.86
CA VAL A 78 -6.16 -3.51 -5.42
C VAL A 78 -7.56 -3.79 -5.98
N GLY A 79 -8.59 -3.57 -5.19
CA GLY A 79 -9.99 -3.74 -5.56
C GLY A 79 -10.57 -2.59 -6.38
N GLU A 80 -11.89 -2.56 -6.47
CA GLU A 80 -12.65 -1.51 -7.16
C GLU A 80 -12.57 -0.18 -6.43
N ASN A 81 -12.62 0.91 -7.19
CA ASN A 81 -12.61 2.28 -6.68
C ASN A 81 -11.41 2.61 -5.77
N PHE A 82 -10.29 1.93 -5.96
CA PHE A 82 -9.07 2.27 -5.26
C PHE A 82 -8.55 3.64 -5.68
N PHE A 83 -8.27 4.49 -4.70
CA PHE A 83 -7.66 5.80 -4.90
C PHE A 83 -6.38 5.95 -4.08
N ALA A 84 -5.27 6.26 -4.74
CA ALA A 84 -4.03 6.68 -4.10
C ALA A 84 -3.68 8.11 -4.49
N ASN A 85 -3.46 8.96 -3.50
CA ASN A 85 -2.99 10.32 -3.70
C ASN A 85 -1.49 10.35 -4.03
N VAL A 86 -0.93 11.53 -4.27
CA VAL A 86 0.48 11.72 -4.67
C VAL A 86 1.46 11.20 -3.64
N GLY A 87 2.61 10.69 -4.08
CA GLY A 87 3.72 10.31 -3.22
C GLY A 87 3.54 8.97 -2.48
N CYS A 88 2.53 8.17 -2.83
CA CYS A 88 2.37 6.86 -2.19
C CYS A 88 3.50 5.91 -2.57
N THR A 89 4.00 5.16 -1.58
CA THR A 89 5.08 4.18 -1.73
C THR A 89 4.63 2.81 -1.21
N MET A 90 4.76 1.77 -2.03
CA MET A 90 4.36 0.41 -1.69
C MET A 90 5.51 -0.57 -1.95
N LEU A 91 6.33 -0.85 -0.92
CA LEU A 91 7.40 -1.84 -1.03
C LEU A 91 6.79 -3.24 -0.90
N ASP A 92 6.58 -3.89 -2.04
CA ASP A 92 5.68 -5.04 -2.17
C ASP A 92 6.37 -6.42 -2.10
N THR A 93 7.57 -6.50 -1.53
CA THR A 93 8.33 -7.76 -1.35
C THR A 93 7.49 -8.87 -0.69
N GLY A 94 6.70 -8.54 0.36
CA GLY A 94 5.83 -9.49 1.07
C GLY A 94 4.42 -9.61 0.51
N GLY A 95 4.11 -8.84 -0.54
CA GLY A 95 2.77 -8.74 -1.12
C GLY A 95 1.85 -7.78 -0.37
N ILE A 96 0.98 -7.12 -1.13
CA ILE A 96 0.00 -6.15 -0.64
C ILE A 96 -1.36 -6.48 -1.24
N ARG A 97 -2.37 -6.62 -0.39
CA ARG A 97 -3.76 -6.78 -0.82
C ARG A 97 -4.61 -5.66 -0.25
N ILE A 98 -5.32 -4.96 -1.12
CA ILE A 98 -6.20 -3.84 -0.79
C ILE A 98 -7.60 -4.15 -1.34
N GLY A 99 -8.62 -3.99 -0.52
CA GLY A 99 -10.03 -4.22 -0.88
C GLY A 99 -10.63 -3.10 -1.73
N ASP A 100 -11.96 -3.09 -1.78
CA ASP A 100 -12.74 -2.13 -2.55
C ASP A 100 -12.95 -0.81 -1.79
N ASN A 101 -13.14 0.30 -2.54
CA ASN A 101 -13.45 1.63 -2.01
C ASN A 101 -12.41 2.14 -0.99
N VAL A 102 -11.14 1.87 -1.22
CA VAL A 102 -10.07 2.30 -0.34
C VAL A 102 -9.48 3.63 -0.83
N LEU A 103 -9.31 4.56 0.11
CA LEU A 103 -8.78 5.89 -0.13
C LEU A 103 -7.45 6.09 0.62
N PHE A 104 -6.40 6.42 -0.12
CA PHE A 104 -5.11 6.82 0.45
C PHE A 104 -4.89 8.31 0.29
N GLY A 105 -4.57 8.98 1.40
CA GLY A 105 -4.05 10.35 1.42
C GLY A 105 -2.65 10.44 0.78
N PRO A 106 -2.08 11.65 0.67
CA PRO A 106 -0.73 11.82 0.12
C PRO A 106 0.33 11.16 1.01
N ASN A 107 1.40 10.67 0.38
CA ASN A 107 2.58 10.09 1.05
C ASN A 107 2.26 8.88 1.96
N VAL A 108 1.22 8.11 1.66
CA VAL A 108 0.97 6.84 2.37
C VAL A 108 2.04 5.83 1.97
N SER A 109 2.61 5.15 2.98
CA SER A 109 3.70 4.18 2.80
C SER A 109 3.32 2.81 3.36
N LEU A 110 3.44 1.77 2.54
CA LEU A 110 3.26 0.37 2.92
C LEU A 110 4.60 -0.35 2.78
N TYR A 111 5.16 -0.83 3.87
CA TYR A 111 6.46 -1.51 3.88
C TYR A 111 6.28 -2.96 4.28
N THR A 112 6.29 -3.86 3.31
CA THR A 112 6.12 -5.29 3.55
C THR A 112 7.43 -6.02 3.83
N VAL A 113 8.56 -5.37 3.57
CA VAL A 113 9.90 -5.94 3.73
C VAL A 113 10.44 -5.67 5.13
N ASP A 114 11.11 -6.68 5.69
CA ASP A 114 11.89 -6.60 6.91
C ASP A 114 13.31 -7.15 6.66
N HIS A 115 14.28 -6.61 7.38
CA HIS A 115 15.66 -7.10 7.39
C HIS A 115 16.00 -7.78 8.70
N PRO A 116 16.92 -8.77 8.71
CA PRO A 116 17.38 -9.41 9.93
C PRO A 116 17.94 -8.40 10.95
N LEU A 117 17.55 -8.53 12.22
CA LEU A 117 18.16 -7.77 13.30
C LEU A 117 19.62 -8.15 13.51
N ASN A 118 19.98 -9.42 13.22
CA ASN A 118 21.35 -9.87 13.23
C ASN A 118 22.18 -9.16 12.15
N VAL A 119 23.27 -8.51 12.57
CA VAL A 119 24.09 -7.67 11.69
C VAL A 119 24.77 -8.46 10.57
N SER A 120 25.22 -9.69 10.82
CA SER A 120 25.88 -10.54 9.82
C SER A 120 24.92 -10.88 8.68
N LEU A 121 23.74 -11.42 9.02
CA LEU A 121 22.71 -11.77 8.03
C LEU A 121 22.24 -10.55 7.23
N ARG A 122 22.08 -9.39 7.89
CA ARG A 122 21.71 -8.16 7.19
C ARG A 122 22.79 -7.69 6.21
N ASN A 123 24.07 -7.78 6.60
CA ASN A 123 25.18 -7.40 5.74
C ASN A 123 25.40 -8.39 4.57
N GLU A 124 24.96 -9.63 4.72
CA GLU A 124 24.90 -10.62 3.64
C GLU A 124 23.77 -10.34 2.63
N GLY A 125 22.86 -9.41 2.94
CA GLY A 125 21.79 -8.99 2.04
C GLY A 125 20.48 -9.77 2.19
N TRP A 126 20.32 -10.55 3.27
CA TRP A 126 19.06 -11.25 3.56
C TRP A 126 17.94 -10.29 3.90
N GLU A 127 16.76 -10.58 3.36
CA GLU A 127 15.51 -9.92 3.69
C GLU A 127 14.35 -10.93 3.64
N HIS A 128 13.20 -10.57 4.20
CA HIS A 128 11.97 -11.33 4.05
C HIS A 128 10.77 -10.38 4.04
N GLY A 129 9.67 -10.86 3.45
CA GLY A 129 8.45 -10.08 3.35
C GLY A 129 7.31 -10.67 4.17
N ARG A 130 6.47 -9.79 4.77
CA ARG A 130 5.21 -10.17 5.38
C ARG A 130 4.08 -9.35 4.77
N LYS A 131 3.03 -10.07 4.32
CA LYS A 131 1.92 -9.45 3.59
C LYS A 131 1.20 -8.39 4.42
N ILE A 132 0.89 -7.25 3.78
CA ILE A 132 -0.05 -6.26 4.31
C ILE A 132 -1.41 -6.48 3.67
N ILE A 133 -2.47 -6.48 4.49
CA ILE A 133 -3.86 -6.63 4.05
C ILE A 133 -4.65 -5.41 4.51
N ILE A 134 -5.36 -4.77 3.59
CA ILE A 134 -6.27 -3.67 3.86
C ILE A 134 -7.65 -4.08 3.37
N GLY A 135 -8.64 -4.06 4.24
CA GLY A 135 -10.03 -4.42 3.95
C GLY A 135 -10.73 -3.42 3.05
N ASN A 136 -12.05 -3.53 2.97
CA ASN A 136 -12.90 -2.67 2.16
C ASN A 136 -13.26 -1.36 2.90
N ASN A 137 -13.57 -0.30 2.14
CA ASN A 137 -14.04 0.98 2.68
C ASN A 137 -13.07 1.60 3.70
N VAL A 138 -11.77 1.45 3.51
CA VAL A 138 -10.75 1.98 4.42
C VAL A 138 -10.27 3.33 3.91
N TRP A 139 -10.20 4.29 4.83
CA TRP A 139 -9.54 5.57 4.58
C TRP A 139 -8.24 5.67 5.37
N VAL A 140 -7.13 5.79 4.65
CA VAL A 140 -5.79 5.99 5.22
C VAL A 140 -5.40 7.46 5.01
N GLY A 141 -5.23 8.19 6.09
CA GLY A 141 -4.82 9.59 6.10
C GLY A 141 -3.42 9.80 5.53
N GLY A 142 -3.09 11.05 5.20
CA GLY A 142 -1.78 11.39 4.63
C GLY A 142 -0.62 11.06 5.56
N SER A 143 0.53 10.71 4.97
CA SER A 143 1.78 10.38 5.68
C SER A 143 1.66 9.23 6.70
N VAL A 144 0.69 8.34 6.51
CA VAL A 144 0.58 7.12 7.30
C VAL A 144 1.60 6.09 6.80
N THR A 145 2.25 5.41 7.74
CA THR A 145 3.12 4.26 7.45
C THR A 145 2.51 2.98 8.03
N ILE A 146 2.37 1.93 7.21
CA ILE A 146 1.89 0.61 7.63
C ILE A 146 3.05 -0.39 7.48
N LEU A 147 3.36 -1.10 8.57
CA LEU A 147 4.49 -2.04 8.62
C LEU A 147 4.10 -3.46 8.21
N ALA A 148 5.12 -4.24 7.92
CA ALA A 148 5.03 -5.62 7.44
C ALA A 148 4.15 -6.51 8.32
N GLY A 149 3.26 -7.28 7.70
CA GLY A 149 2.39 -8.24 8.36
C GLY A 149 1.11 -7.67 8.96
N VAL A 150 0.86 -6.36 8.82
CA VAL A 150 -0.33 -5.71 9.39
C VAL A 150 -1.58 -5.97 8.56
N THR A 151 -2.68 -6.26 9.25
CA THR A 151 -4.04 -6.30 8.69
C THR A 151 -4.85 -5.11 9.21
N VAL A 152 -5.46 -4.34 8.30
CA VAL A 152 -6.45 -3.29 8.62
C VAL A 152 -7.83 -3.79 8.20
N GLY A 153 -8.74 -3.90 9.15
CA GLY A 153 -10.11 -4.38 8.93
C GLY A 153 -10.99 -3.39 8.17
N ASP A 154 -12.11 -3.86 7.68
CA ASP A 154 -13.08 -3.09 6.88
C ASP A 154 -13.61 -1.84 7.62
N ASN A 155 -14.08 -0.86 6.87
CA ASN A 155 -14.73 0.36 7.38
C ASN A 155 -13.87 1.13 8.39
N THR A 156 -12.54 1.10 8.26
CA THR A 156 -11.59 1.68 9.22
C THR A 156 -11.02 3.00 8.68
N VAL A 157 -10.77 3.91 9.60
CA VAL A 157 -10.07 5.17 9.32
C VAL A 157 -8.76 5.20 10.09
N ILE A 158 -7.65 5.42 9.39
CA ILE A 158 -6.33 5.65 9.98
C ILE A 158 -6.02 7.15 9.86
N GLY A 159 -5.86 7.82 10.99
CA GLY A 159 -5.55 9.25 11.01
C GLY A 159 -4.17 9.58 10.46
N ALA A 160 -4.03 10.77 9.87
CA ALA A 160 -2.78 11.22 9.24
C ALA A 160 -1.58 11.14 10.20
N GLY A 161 -0.41 10.82 9.66
CA GLY A 161 0.85 10.71 10.41
C GLY A 161 0.97 9.48 11.32
N ALA A 162 0.00 8.56 11.28
CA ALA A 162 0.07 7.35 12.09
C ALA A 162 1.13 6.35 11.59
N VAL A 163 1.73 5.59 12.53
CA VAL A 163 2.60 4.45 12.24
C VAL A 163 1.93 3.17 12.75
N VAL A 164 1.40 2.38 11.82
CA VAL A 164 0.61 1.17 12.11
C VAL A 164 1.55 -0.02 12.24
N THR A 165 1.73 -0.50 13.47
CA THR A 165 2.66 -1.58 13.83
C THR A 165 1.97 -2.88 14.24
N LYS A 166 0.63 -2.88 14.32
CA LYS A 166 -0.21 -4.02 14.73
C LYS A 166 -1.54 -3.93 13.98
N ASP A 167 -2.24 -5.05 13.90
CA ASP A 167 -3.55 -5.14 13.28
C ASP A 167 -4.55 -4.15 13.88
N ILE A 168 -5.39 -3.60 13.01
CA ILE A 168 -6.46 -2.69 13.36
C ILE A 168 -7.80 -3.38 13.05
N PRO A 169 -8.67 -3.57 14.05
CA PRO A 169 -9.96 -4.22 13.82
C PRO A 169 -10.88 -3.35 12.97
N ALA A 170 -11.85 -3.99 12.32
CA ALA A 170 -12.86 -3.32 11.51
C ALA A 170 -13.68 -2.28 12.31
N ASN A 171 -14.27 -1.32 11.59
CA ASN A 171 -15.10 -0.25 12.13
C ASN A 171 -14.38 0.61 13.19
N SER A 172 -13.11 0.90 12.97
CA SER A 172 -12.25 1.61 13.93
C SER A 172 -11.74 2.94 13.39
N LEU A 173 -11.66 3.93 14.26
CA LEU A 173 -10.81 5.10 14.09
C LEU A 173 -9.51 4.85 14.88
N ALA A 174 -8.37 4.81 14.18
CA ALA A 174 -7.06 4.57 14.77
C ALA A 174 -6.09 5.72 14.41
N VAL A 175 -5.25 6.12 15.36
CA VAL A 175 -4.36 7.28 15.21
C VAL A 175 -3.05 7.09 15.97
N GLY A 176 -2.05 7.91 15.64
CA GLY A 176 -0.84 8.13 16.43
C GLY A 176 0.36 7.28 16.02
N ASN A 177 1.47 7.51 16.72
CA ASN A 177 2.73 6.78 16.57
C ASN A 177 3.24 6.34 17.95
N PRO A 178 3.22 5.03 18.27
CA PRO A 178 2.62 3.96 17.47
C PRO A 178 1.09 4.06 17.40
N CYS A 179 0.50 3.65 16.28
CA CYS A 179 -0.94 3.74 16.04
C CYS A 179 -1.75 2.90 17.04
N ARG A 180 -2.85 3.48 17.54
CA ARG A 180 -3.78 2.81 18.47
C ARG A 180 -5.22 3.10 18.05
N VAL A 181 -6.09 2.13 18.28
CA VAL A 181 -7.53 2.34 18.16
C VAL A 181 -7.97 3.40 19.18
N LEU A 182 -8.50 4.50 18.68
CA LEU A 182 -9.05 5.58 19.50
C LEU A 182 -10.47 5.27 19.94
N ARG A 183 -11.32 4.82 18.98
CA ARG A 183 -12.71 4.44 19.20
C ARG A 183 -13.28 3.65 18.02
N LYS A 184 -14.46 3.10 18.20
CA LYS A 184 -15.26 2.56 17.09
C LYS A 184 -15.90 3.69 16.29
N ILE A 185 -16.12 3.43 15.00
CA ILE A 185 -16.94 4.25 14.10
C ILE A 185 -18.37 3.73 14.21
N THR A 186 -19.35 4.65 14.38
CA THR A 186 -20.75 4.34 14.60
C THR A 186 -21.66 5.25 13.78
N ASP A 187 -22.97 5.01 13.81
CA ASP A 187 -23.95 5.87 13.12
C ASP A 187 -23.93 7.32 13.61
N ALA A 188 -23.43 7.58 14.83
CA ALA A 188 -23.24 8.94 15.33
C ALA A 188 -22.27 9.75 14.47
N ASP A 189 -21.25 9.10 13.86
CA ASP A 189 -20.32 9.76 12.94
C ASP A 189 -21.02 10.24 11.65
N ARG A 190 -21.95 9.44 11.14
CA ARG A 190 -22.80 9.83 10.01
C ARG A 190 -23.69 11.01 10.38
N GLN A 191 -24.36 10.94 11.52
CA GLN A 191 -25.26 12.00 11.97
C GLN A 191 -24.51 13.32 12.19
N PHE A 192 -23.35 13.26 12.84
CA PHE A 192 -22.49 14.42 13.03
C PHE A 192 -22.12 15.07 11.69
N TYR A 193 -21.72 14.26 10.69
CA TYR A 193 -21.33 14.78 9.38
C TYR A 193 -22.50 15.47 8.66
N LEU A 194 -23.69 14.82 8.67
CA LEU A 194 -24.88 15.37 8.05
C LEU A 194 -25.30 16.73 8.68
N THR A 195 -25.26 16.82 10.00
CA THR A 195 -25.69 18.04 10.71
C THR A 195 -24.66 19.17 10.67
N THR A 196 -23.37 18.83 10.55
CA THR A 196 -22.30 19.83 10.66
C THR A 196 -21.86 20.37 9.31
N TYR A 197 -21.80 19.50 8.30
CA TYR A 197 -21.13 19.82 7.03
C TYR A 197 -22.06 19.77 5.81
N MET A 198 -23.21 19.10 5.88
CA MET A 198 -24.17 19.09 4.77
C MET A 198 -25.19 20.20 5.01
N LYS A 199 -25.38 21.07 4.00
CA LYS A 199 -26.47 22.03 4.01
C LYS A 199 -27.77 21.24 3.87
N ASN A 200 -28.73 21.47 4.77
CA ASN A 200 -30.10 21.06 4.53
C ASN A 200 -30.66 22.05 3.50
N ASP A 201 -30.98 21.55 2.30
CA ASP A 201 -31.78 22.27 1.31
C ASP A 201 -33.22 22.36 1.79
#